data_923f46ff4fae90b34f53e95a826c9e63
#
_entry.id   923f46ff4fae90b34f53e95a826c9e63
#
_cell.length_a   1.000
_cell.length_b   1.000
_cell.length_c   1.000
_cell.angle_alpha   90.00
_cell.angle_beta   90.00
_cell.angle_gamma   90.00
#
_symmetry.space_group_name_H-M   'P 1'
#
loop_
_entity.id
_entity.type
_entity.pdbx_description
1 polymer ?
#
loop_
_entity_poly.entity_id
_entity_poly.type
_entity_poly.pdbx_seq_one_letter_code
_entity_poly.pdbx_strand_id
1 'polypeptide(L)'
;CMGCHSAKFQRYERVADDLGIPHDVMLDNLVFTGAKIGDHMNIGMQPEDAKAWFGAAPPDLTLVARVRGTDWLYSYLRSFYEDPSRPWGVNNKVFPNVGMPNVLAPLQGRQVVGCKQVQIVEDGKKQYDPLTGTPLTHEACDQLTVLPKTGTLTEEQFDEKIKNLVTFLAYSANPVKLEHQRIGTYVLLYLAFFFVFAY
;
A
#
# COMPACT_ATOMS: atom_id res chain seq x y z
N CYS A 1 1.07 2.50 -10.53
CA CYS A 1 1.85 3.37 -9.62
C CYS A 1 3.08 3.94 -10.31
N MET A 2 3.86 3.13 -11.04
CA MET A 2 5.10 3.56 -11.73
C MET A 2 4.90 4.57 -12.87
N GLY A 3 3.66 4.94 -13.22
CA GLY A 3 3.41 6.10 -14.09
C GLY A 3 3.59 7.46 -13.40
N CYS A 4 3.46 7.48 -12.07
CA CYS A 4 3.50 8.71 -11.27
C CYS A 4 4.55 8.68 -10.16
N HIS A 5 4.88 7.50 -9.62
CA HIS A 5 5.80 7.34 -8.50
C HIS A 5 7.04 6.57 -8.89
N SER A 6 8.22 7.08 -8.56
CA SER A 6 9.48 6.35 -8.64
C SER A 6 9.65 5.43 -7.43
N ALA A 7 10.46 4.39 -7.60
CA ALA A 7 11.14 3.66 -6.54
C ALA A 7 12.65 3.78 -6.78
N LYS A 8 13.16 5.02 -6.75
CA LYS A 8 14.46 5.44 -7.28
C LYS A 8 15.68 4.83 -6.57
N PHE A 9 15.49 4.21 -5.41
CA PHE A 9 16.56 3.50 -4.69
C PHE A 9 16.50 1.97 -4.88
N GLN A 10 15.50 1.47 -5.67
CA GLN A 10 15.44 0.10 -6.15
C GLN A 10 15.99 -0.01 -7.57
N ARG A 11 16.51 -1.18 -7.93
CA ARG A 11 16.96 -1.53 -9.28
C ARG A 11 16.06 -2.62 -9.86
N TYR A 12 15.81 -2.54 -11.15
CA TYR A 12 15.03 -3.58 -11.84
C TYR A 12 15.68 -4.95 -11.73
N GLU A 13 17.02 -5.04 -11.91
CA GLU A 13 17.81 -6.27 -11.76
C GLU A 13 17.61 -6.91 -10.39
N ARG A 14 17.75 -6.11 -9.32
CA ARG A 14 17.58 -6.62 -7.95
C ARG A 14 16.19 -7.20 -7.72
N VAL A 15 15.15 -6.53 -8.22
CA VAL A 15 13.76 -7.01 -8.10
C VAL A 15 13.57 -8.28 -8.93
N ALA A 16 14.14 -8.33 -10.13
CA ALA A 16 14.09 -9.51 -10.99
C ALA A 16 14.72 -10.72 -10.33
N ASP A 17 15.94 -10.57 -9.81
CA ASP A 17 16.71 -11.64 -9.16
C ASP A 17 16.01 -12.17 -7.91
N ASP A 18 15.57 -11.26 -7.02
CA ASP A 18 14.90 -11.62 -5.76
C ASP A 18 13.55 -12.32 -5.98
N LEU A 19 12.85 -12.00 -7.07
CA LEU A 19 11.55 -12.59 -7.41
C LEU A 19 11.64 -13.74 -8.42
N GLY A 20 12.85 -14.07 -8.90
CA GLY A 20 13.06 -15.12 -9.91
C GLY A 20 12.44 -14.78 -11.27
N ILE A 21 12.35 -13.49 -11.63
CA ILE A 21 11.84 -13.04 -12.93
C ILE A 21 13.00 -12.99 -13.92
N PRO A 22 12.94 -13.64 -15.08
CA PRO A 22 13.95 -13.53 -16.13
C PRO A 22 14.13 -12.06 -16.55
N HIS A 23 15.37 -11.64 -16.80
CA HIS A 23 15.70 -10.24 -17.10
C HIS A 23 15.03 -9.71 -18.37
N ASP A 24 14.89 -10.54 -19.39
CA ASP A 24 14.16 -10.25 -20.63
C ASP A 24 12.67 -10.01 -20.34
N VAL A 25 12.05 -10.88 -19.53
CA VAL A 25 10.65 -10.70 -19.11
C VAL A 25 10.46 -9.43 -18.29
N MET A 26 11.41 -9.10 -17.40
CA MET A 26 11.40 -7.84 -16.65
C MET A 26 11.45 -6.63 -17.60
N LEU A 27 12.39 -6.63 -18.56
CA LEU A 27 12.59 -5.55 -19.52
C LEU A 27 11.36 -5.35 -20.42
N ASP A 28 10.81 -6.45 -20.94
CA ASP A 28 9.71 -6.39 -21.92
C ASP A 28 8.37 -6.00 -21.29
N ASN A 29 8.14 -6.32 -20.00
CA ASN A 29 6.82 -6.20 -19.40
C ASN A 29 6.73 -5.23 -18.22
N LEU A 30 7.84 -4.91 -17.53
CA LEU A 30 7.82 -4.15 -16.29
C LEU A 30 8.68 -2.87 -16.33
N VAL A 31 9.48 -2.68 -17.38
CA VAL A 31 10.28 -1.46 -17.58
C VAL A 31 9.59 -0.57 -18.63
N PHE A 32 8.90 0.46 -18.17
CA PHE A 32 8.08 1.32 -19.04
C PHE A 32 8.83 2.57 -19.57
N THR A 33 10.08 2.78 -19.13
CA THR A 33 10.85 4.00 -19.44
C THR A 33 11.97 3.79 -20.44
N GLY A 34 12.14 2.56 -20.99
CA GLY A 34 13.28 2.20 -21.82
C GLY A 34 14.60 2.10 -21.05
N ALA A 35 14.55 2.03 -19.72
CA ALA A 35 15.73 1.84 -18.87
C ALA A 35 16.33 0.44 -19.05
N LYS A 36 17.62 0.29 -18.69
CA LYS A 36 18.33 -0.99 -18.69
C LYS A 36 18.03 -1.75 -17.40
N ILE A 37 18.29 -3.06 -17.40
CA ILE A 37 18.03 -3.93 -16.25
C ILE A 37 18.75 -3.47 -14.96
N GLY A 38 19.97 -2.97 -15.05
CA GLY A 38 20.72 -2.45 -13.90
C GLY A 38 20.34 -1.05 -13.45
N ASP A 39 19.44 -0.36 -14.15
CA ASP A 39 19.03 1.00 -13.81
C ASP A 39 18.07 1.03 -12.62
N HIS A 40 17.98 2.22 -12.00
CA HIS A 40 17.02 2.46 -10.92
C HIS A 40 15.58 2.57 -11.47
N MET A 41 14.60 2.20 -10.65
CA MET A 41 13.18 2.24 -10.98
C MET A 41 12.64 3.67 -10.94
N ASN A 42 13.08 4.49 -11.90
CA ASN A 42 12.66 5.87 -12.07
C ASN A 42 11.47 5.97 -13.03
N ILE A 43 10.73 7.08 -12.94
CA ILE A 43 9.68 7.46 -13.88
C ILE A 43 10.19 8.54 -14.85
N GLY A 44 9.51 8.67 -15.99
CA GLY A 44 9.81 9.73 -16.98
C GLY A 44 9.23 11.11 -16.62
N MET A 45 8.28 11.16 -15.66
CA MET A 45 7.63 12.41 -15.24
C MET A 45 8.64 13.31 -14.51
N GLN A 46 8.79 14.54 -14.98
CA GLN A 46 9.66 15.52 -14.31
C GLN A 46 8.95 16.10 -13.08
N PRO A 47 9.68 16.37 -11.97
CA PRO A 47 9.07 16.90 -10.74
C PRO A 47 8.34 18.24 -10.93
N GLU A 48 8.83 19.08 -11.85
CA GLU A 48 8.24 20.38 -12.16
C GLU A 48 6.89 20.23 -12.86
N ASP A 49 6.82 19.34 -13.86
CA ASP A 49 5.57 19.01 -14.56
C ASP A 49 4.56 18.37 -13.61
N ALA A 50 5.03 17.43 -12.78
CA ALA A 50 4.20 16.78 -11.78
C ALA A 50 3.60 17.79 -10.79
N LYS A 51 4.40 18.77 -10.35
CA LYS A 51 3.93 19.85 -9.47
C LYS A 51 2.88 20.74 -10.16
N ALA A 52 3.09 21.04 -11.45
CA ALA A 52 2.12 21.81 -12.23
C ALA A 52 0.80 21.07 -12.40
N TRP A 53 0.83 19.75 -12.62
CA TRP A 53 -0.36 18.94 -12.84
C TRP A 53 -1.12 18.57 -11.57
N PHE A 54 -0.41 18.26 -10.49
CA PHE A 54 -1.00 17.70 -9.25
C PHE A 54 -0.91 18.64 -8.05
N GLY A 55 -0.30 19.81 -8.18
CA GLY A 55 -0.03 20.72 -7.07
C GLY A 55 1.18 20.34 -6.24
N ALA A 56 1.61 19.07 -6.29
CA ALA A 56 2.83 18.56 -5.66
C ALA A 56 3.37 17.38 -6.48
N ALA A 57 4.68 17.21 -6.51
CA ALA A 57 5.29 16.04 -7.14
C ALA A 57 4.94 14.77 -6.32
N PRO A 58 4.50 13.68 -6.99
CA PRO A 58 4.26 12.39 -6.32
C PRO A 58 5.53 11.92 -5.60
N PRO A 59 5.44 11.48 -4.35
CA PRO A 59 6.62 11.06 -3.59
C PRO A 59 7.21 9.76 -4.13
N ASP A 60 8.52 9.57 -3.91
CA ASP A 60 9.19 8.29 -4.15
C ASP A 60 8.67 7.22 -3.17
N LEU A 61 8.40 6.01 -3.66
CA LEU A 61 7.80 4.94 -2.87
C LEU A 61 8.80 3.92 -2.30
N THR A 62 10.10 4.05 -2.58
CA THR A 62 11.09 3.04 -2.12
C THR A 62 11.01 2.78 -0.62
N LEU A 63 10.93 3.83 0.19
CA LEU A 63 10.93 3.72 1.65
C LEU A 63 9.58 4.00 2.29
N VAL A 64 8.51 4.15 1.52
CA VAL A 64 7.20 4.56 2.04
C VAL A 64 6.65 3.62 3.11
N ALA A 65 6.88 2.31 2.97
CA ALA A 65 6.43 1.33 3.96
C ALA A 65 7.20 1.41 5.29
N ARG A 66 8.43 1.93 5.30
CA ARG A 66 9.18 2.21 6.56
C ARG A 66 8.71 3.49 7.23
N VAL A 67 8.31 4.50 6.43
CA VAL A 67 7.90 5.81 6.93
C VAL A 67 6.46 5.78 7.46
N ARG A 68 5.54 5.15 6.72
CA ARG A 68 4.11 5.13 7.04
C ARG A 68 3.63 3.86 7.74
N GLY A 69 4.32 2.75 7.53
CA GLY A 69 3.87 1.42 7.95
C GLY A 69 2.96 0.75 6.92
N THR A 70 2.95 -0.57 6.96
CA THR A 70 2.15 -1.41 6.03
C THR A 70 0.65 -1.26 6.26
N ASP A 71 0.21 -1.19 7.53
CA ASP A 71 -1.21 -1.07 7.89
C ASP A 71 -1.80 0.26 7.45
N TRP A 72 -1.01 1.34 7.59
CA TRP A 72 -1.39 2.66 7.07
C TRP A 72 -1.55 2.64 5.57
N LEU A 73 -0.58 2.06 4.83
CA LEU A 73 -0.64 1.95 3.37
C LEU A 73 -1.83 1.13 2.89
N TYR A 74 -2.08 -0.01 3.55
CA TYR A 74 -3.22 -0.86 3.24
C TYR A 74 -4.55 -0.12 3.42
N SER A 75 -4.70 0.54 4.56
CA SER A 75 -5.90 1.34 4.86
C SER A 75 -6.04 2.54 3.92
N TYR A 76 -4.94 3.24 3.65
CA TYR A 76 -4.92 4.41 2.75
C TYR A 76 -5.40 4.04 1.35
N LEU A 77 -4.86 2.98 0.74
CA LEU A 77 -5.19 2.57 -0.62
C LEU A 77 -6.65 2.10 -0.78
N ARG A 78 -7.31 1.71 0.31
CA ARG A 78 -8.70 1.26 0.32
C ARG A 78 -9.71 2.35 0.70
N SER A 79 -9.24 3.51 1.14
CA SER A 79 -10.07 4.52 1.82
C SER A 79 -10.39 5.75 0.98
N PHE A 80 -10.19 5.69 -0.34
CA PHE A 80 -10.62 6.77 -1.24
C PHE A 80 -12.13 6.78 -1.40
N TYR A 81 -12.73 7.97 -1.41
CA TYR A 81 -14.16 8.18 -1.62
C TYR A 81 -14.42 9.43 -2.48
N GLU A 82 -15.61 9.51 -3.08
CA GLU A 82 -16.04 10.65 -3.88
C GLU A 82 -16.24 11.88 -2.99
N ASP A 83 -15.59 12.97 -3.37
CA ASP A 83 -15.70 14.28 -2.73
C ASP A 83 -15.62 15.38 -3.81
N PRO A 84 -16.77 15.86 -4.30
CA PRO A 84 -16.82 16.87 -5.35
C PRO A 84 -16.16 18.22 -4.97
N SER A 85 -15.92 18.46 -3.70
CA SER A 85 -15.23 19.68 -3.24
C SER A 85 -13.73 19.67 -3.52
N ARG A 86 -13.17 18.50 -3.89
CA ARG A 86 -11.74 18.33 -4.14
C ARG A 86 -11.40 18.44 -5.63
N PRO A 87 -10.20 18.92 -5.98
CA PRO A 87 -9.78 19.09 -7.38
C PRO A 87 -9.91 17.84 -8.25
N TRP A 88 -9.69 16.65 -7.67
CA TRP A 88 -9.78 15.36 -8.35
C TRP A 88 -11.12 14.65 -8.12
N GLY A 89 -12.09 15.32 -7.47
CA GLY A 89 -13.39 14.74 -7.14
C GLY A 89 -13.32 13.62 -6.10
N VAL A 90 -12.19 13.46 -5.40
CA VAL A 90 -11.97 12.39 -4.42
C VAL A 90 -11.22 12.89 -3.19
N ASN A 91 -11.45 12.23 -2.07
CA ASN A 91 -10.74 12.42 -0.82
C ASN A 91 -10.39 11.06 -0.20
N ASN A 92 -9.72 11.04 0.95
CA ASN A 92 -9.31 9.82 1.60
C ASN A 92 -9.55 9.88 3.11
N LYS A 93 -10.06 8.80 3.70
CA LYS A 93 -10.37 8.73 5.14
C LYS A 93 -9.12 8.69 6.02
N VAL A 94 -8.06 8.07 5.56
CA VAL A 94 -6.80 7.91 6.31
C VAL A 94 -5.91 9.15 6.15
N PHE A 95 -6.00 9.82 5.00
CA PHE A 95 -5.23 11.02 4.69
C PHE A 95 -6.14 12.10 4.10
N PRO A 96 -6.84 12.86 4.94
CA PRO A 96 -7.75 13.93 4.48
C PRO A 96 -7.04 14.97 3.63
N ASN A 97 -7.77 15.54 2.68
CA ASN A 97 -7.27 16.53 1.71
C ASN A 97 -6.17 15.99 0.79
N VAL A 98 -6.23 14.70 0.47
CA VAL A 98 -5.26 14.04 -0.41
C VAL A 98 -5.14 14.74 -1.76
N GLY A 99 -3.89 14.90 -2.23
CA GLY A 99 -3.60 15.41 -3.57
C GLY A 99 -3.54 14.32 -4.65
N MET A 100 -3.48 13.05 -4.27
CA MET A 100 -3.45 11.90 -5.19
C MET A 100 -4.86 11.59 -5.69
N PRO A 101 -5.08 11.46 -7.02
CA PRO A 101 -6.35 10.96 -7.55
C PRO A 101 -6.55 9.47 -7.19
N ASN A 102 -7.81 9.00 -7.16
CA ASN A 102 -8.10 7.58 -6.95
C ASN A 102 -7.83 6.77 -8.22
N VAL A 103 -6.59 6.37 -8.41
CA VAL A 103 -6.14 5.55 -9.55
C VAL A 103 -6.60 4.08 -9.46
N LEU A 104 -7.16 3.67 -8.32
CA LEU A 104 -7.64 2.31 -8.08
C LEU A 104 -9.15 2.16 -8.28
N ALA A 105 -9.87 3.27 -8.52
CA ALA A 105 -11.31 3.25 -8.75
C ALA A 105 -11.77 2.28 -9.86
N PRO A 106 -11.07 2.10 -10.99
CA PRO A 106 -11.45 1.11 -11.99
C PRO A 106 -11.42 -0.33 -11.49
N LEU A 107 -10.60 -0.63 -10.49
CA LEU A 107 -10.48 -1.96 -9.88
C LEU A 107 -11.48 -2.14 -8.74
N GLN A 108 -11.45 -1.23 -7.75
CA GLN A 108 -12.26 -1.27 -6.55
C GLN A 108 -13.72 -0.91 -6.80
N GLY A 109 -13.95 0.04 -7.66
CA GLY A 109 -15.19 0.78 -7.78
C GLY A 109 -15.13 2.13 -7.06
N ARG A 110 -16.11 2.98 -7.36
CA ARG A 110 -16.26 4.28 -6.71
C ARG A 110 -16.87 4.08 -5.33
N GLN A 111 -16.32 4.75 -4.33
CA GLN A 111 -16.83 4.71 -2.96
C GLN A 111 -17.46 6.04 -2.57
N VAL A 112 -18.51 5.97 -1.78
CA VAL A 112 -19.15 7.12 -1.13
C VAL A 112 -19.14 6.94 0.39
N VAL A 113 -19.18 8.05 1.10
CA VAL A 113 -19.40 8.03 2.56
C VAL A 113 -20.91 7.99 2.80
N GLY A 114 -21.35 7.04 3.56
CA GLY A 114 -22.77 6.84 3.86
C GLY A 114 -23.01 6.17 5.20
N CYS A 115 -24.27 5.88 5.48
CA CYS A 115 -24.67 5.14 6.67
C CYS A 115 -24.74 3.64 6.38
N LYS A 116 -24.19 2.83 7.27
CA LYS A 116 -24.28 1.37 7.24
C LYS A 116 -24.62 0.81 8.63
N GLN A 117 -25.30 -0.32 8.65
CA GLN A 117 -25.43 -1.14 9.86
C GLN A 117 -24.06 -1.81 10.13
N VAL A 118 -23.43 -1.45 11.24
CA VAL A 118 -22.12 -1.97 11.65
C VAL A 118 -22.31 -2.80 12.92
N GLN A 119 -21.69 -3.98 12.97
CA GLN A 119 -21.75 -4.83 14.15
C GLN A 119 -21.06 -4.15 15.34
N ILE A 120 -21.74 -4.17 16.48
CA ILE A 120 -21.19 -3.64 17.75
C ILE A 120 -20.02 -4.52 18.18
N VAL A 121 -18.88 -3.86 18.47
CA VAL A 121 -17.68 -4.50 19.00
C VAL A 121 -17.32 -3.82 20.30
N GLU A 122 -17.33 -4.56 21.41
CA GLU A 122 -16.91 -4.11 22.75
C GLU A 122 -15.71 -4.95 23.19
N ASP A 123 -14.67 -4.33 23.69
CA ASP A 123 -13.43 -4.98 24.15
C ASP A 123 -12.83 -5.95 23.09
N GLY A 124 -12.92 -5.57 21.79
CA GLY A 124 -12.43 -6.36 20.68
C GLY A 124 -13.29 -7.60 20.35
N LYS A 125 -14.46 -7.78 20.99
CA LYS A 125 -15.37 -8.90 20.76
C LYS A 125 -16.65 -8.41 20.09
N LYS A 126 -17.05 -9.13 19.04
CA LYS A 126 -18.32 -8.93 18.35
C LYS A 126 -19.49 -9.27 19.27
N GLN A 127 -20.46 -8.38 19.37
CA GLN A 127 -21.64 -8.55 20.19
C GLN A 127 -22.78 -9.24 19.42
N TYR A 128 -23.48 -10.13 20.11
CA TYR A 128 -24.63 -10.88 19.59
C TYR A 128 -25.78 -10.82 20.59
N ASP A 129 -27.00 -10.83 20.07
CA ASP A 129 -28.18 -10.99 20.90
C ASP A 129 -28.16 -12.36 21.60
N PRO A 130 -28.21 -12.41 22.94
CA PRO A 130 -28.06 -13.66 23.68
C PRO A 130 -29.24 -14.64 23.48
N LEU A 131 -30.42 -14.19 22.98
CA LEU A 131 -31.59 -15.02 22.76
C LEU A 131 -31.66 -15.57 21.34
N THR A 132 -31.28 -14.71 20.36
CA THR A 132 -31.44 -15.04 18.92
C THR A 132 -30.14 -15.43 18.25
N GLY A 133 -29.00 -15.11 18.86
CA GLY A 133 -27.66 -15.27 18.26
C GLY A 133 -27.41 -14.35 17.08
N THR A 134 -28.27 -13.36 16.81
CA THR A 134 -28.10 -12.41 15.72
C THR A 134 -27.06 -11.33 16.09
N PRO A 135 -26.27 -10.83 15.12
CA PRO A 135 -25.33 -9.75 15.38
C PRO A 135 -26.05 -8.48 15.85
N LEU A 136 -25.62 -7.92 16.97
CA LEU A 136 -26.07 -6.59 17.39
C LEU A 136 -25.40 -5.55 16.51
N THR A 137 -26.20 -4.66 15.90
CA THR A 137 -25.72 -3.62 14.99
C THR A 137 -26.20 -2.25 15.42
N HIS A 138 -25.44 -1.21 15.04
CA HIS A 138 -25.85 0.19 15.11
C HIS A 138 -25.61 0.86 13.76
N GLU A 139 -26.34 1.94 13.49
CA GLU A 139 -26.14 2.73 12.29
C GLU A 139 -24.93 3.64 12.48
N ALA A 140 -23.92 3.49 11.59
CA ALA A 140 -22.74 4.35 11.54
C ALA A 140 -22.72 5.10 10.20
N CYS A 141 -22.84 6.42 10.25
CA CYS A 141 -23.01 7.30 9.08
C CYS A 141 -21.69 7.86 8.51
N ASP A 142 -20.57 7.24 8.82
CA ASP A 142 -19.29 7.65 8.25
C ASP A 142 -18.59 6.48 7.52
N GLN A 143 -19.35 5.51 7.06
CA GLN A 143 -18.86 4.28 6.48
C GLN A 143 -18.65 4.40 4.97
N LEU A 144 -17.56 3.79 4.48
CA LEU A 144 -17.31 3.70 3.05
C LEU A 144 -18.18 2.61 2.43
N THR A 145 -18.82 2.95 1.31
CA THR A 145 -19.64 2.01 0.54
C THR A 145 -19.27 2.08 -0.92
N VAL A 146 -18.90 0.94 -1.50
CA VAL A 146 -18.62 0.82 -2.93
C VAL A 146 -19.94 0.85 -3.70
N LEU A 147 -20.02 1.70 -4.72
CA LEU A 147 -21.19 1.76 -5.61
C LEU A 147 -21.23 0.51 -6.50
N PRO A 148 -22.42 -0.11 -6.66
CA PRO A 148 -22.55 -1.34 -7.43
C PRO A 148 -22.09 -1.16 -8.90
N LYS A 149 -21.42 -2.18 -9.44
CA LYS A 149 -21.01 -2.25 -10.86
C LYS A 149 -20.08 -1.11 -11.31
N THR A 150 -19.33 -0.49 -10.39
CA THR A 150 -18.38 0.58 -10.73
C THR A 150 -16.92 0.12 -10.73
N GLY A 151 -16.63 -1.07 -10.19
CA GLY A 151 -15.31 -1.71 -10.19
C GLY A 151 -15.32 -3.03 -10.98
N THR A 152 -14.13 -3.48 -11.35
CA THR A 152 -13.93 -4.74 -12.09
C THR A 152 -13.62 -5.94 -11.20
N LEU A 153 -13.22 -5.71 -9.93
CA LEU A 153 -12.86 -6.76 -8.98
C LEU A 153 -13.92 -6.91 -7.89
N THR A 154 -14.01 -8.10 -7.31
CA THR A 154 -14.71 -8.28 -6.04
C THR A 154 -13.93 -7.66 -4.89
N GLU A 155 -14.57 -7.49 -3.74
CA GLU A 155 -13.90 -6.94 -2.55
C GLU A 155 -12.69 -7.78 -2.15
N GLU A 156 -12.82 -9.11 -2.13
CA GLU A 156 -11.76 -10.05 -1.79
C GLU A 156 -10.60 -9.99 -2.79
N GLN A 157 -10.91 -9.93 -4.09
CA GLN A 157 -9.89 -9.80 -5.15
C GLN A 157 -9.14 -8.47 -5.05
N PHE A 158 -9.86 -7.39 -4.74
CA PHE A 158 -9.25 -6.09 -4.55
C PHE A 158 -8.35 -6.09 -3.31
N ASP A 159 -8.81 -6.63 -2.19
CA ASP A 159 -8.04 -6.74 -0.96
C ASP A 159 -6.75 -7.54 -1.15
N GLU A 160 -6.79 -8.64 -1.89
CA GLU A 160 -5.61 -9.41 -2.25
C GLU A 160 -4.63 -8.59 -3.09
N LYS A 161 -5.11 -7.84 -4.08
CA LYS A 161 -4.27 -6.95 -4.90
C LYS A 161 -3.59 -5.88 -4.05
N ILE A 162 -4.33 -5.25 -3.14
CA ILE A 162 -3.76 -4.22 -2.25
C ILE A 162 -2.75 -4.84 -1.28
N LYS A 163 -3.03 -6.01 -0.72
CA LYS A 163 -2.09 -6.75 0.12
C LYS A 163 -0.79 -7.04 -0.63
N ASN A 164 -0.87 -7.53 -1.87
CA ASN A 164 0.30 -7.82 -2.69
C ASN A 164 1.11 -6.55 -3.01
N LEU A 165 0.43 -5.44 -3.33
CA LEU A 165 1.08 -4.14 -3.55
C LEU A 165 1.80 -3.64 -2.29
N VAL A 166 1.15 -3.69 -1.14
CA VAL A 166 1.74 -3.25 0.14
C VAL A 166 2.91 -4.17 0.54
N THR A 167 2.81 -5.46 0.28
CA THR A 167 3.91 -6.42 0.49
C THR A 167 5.11 -6.08 -0.38
N PHE A 168 4.90 -5.73 -1.66
CA PHE A 168 5.96 -5.26 -2.53
C PHE A 168 6.61 -3.96 -2.01
N LEU A 169 5.83 -3.01 -1.53
CA LEU A 169 6.36 -1.78 -0.93
C LEU A 169 7.15 -2.05 0.36
N ALA A 170 6.73 -3.02 1.16
CA ALA A 170 7.46 -3.47 2.34
C ALA A 170 8.79 -4.13 1.98
N TYR A 171 8.79 -4.98 0.94
CA TYR A 171 10.00 -5.56 0.36
C TYR A 171 10.92 -4.46 -0.18
N SER A 172 10.41 -3.53 -1.00
CA SER A 172 11.18 -2.43 -1.55
C SER A 172 11.88 -1.60 -0.46
N ALA A 173 11.20 -1.39 0.66
CA ALA A 173 11.75 -0.63 1.79
C ALA A 173 12.84 -1.38 2.58
N ASN A 174 12.91 -2.71 2.50
CA ASN A 174 13.92 -3.54 3.15
C ASN A 174 14.06 -4.91 2.47
N PRO A 175 14.67 -4.99 1.29
CA PRO A 175 14.77 -6.24 0.51
C PRO A 175 15.61 -7.33 1.20
N VAL A 176 16.48 -6.96 2.13
CA VAL A 176 17.32 -7.90 2.90
C VAL A 176 16.79 -8.20 4.30
N LYS A 177 15.52 -7.94 4.58
CA LYS A 177 14.92 -8.08 5.93
C LYS A 177 15.12 -9.47 6.52
N LEU A 178 14.89 -10.53 5.73
CA LEU A 178 15.03 -11.92 6.21
C LEU A 178 16.48 -12.26 6.52
N GLU A 179 17.41 -11.77 5.72
CA GLU A 179 18.84 -11.95 5.94
C GLU A 179 19.34 -11.21 7.17
N HIS A 180 18.89 -9.96 7.37
CA HIS A 180 19.17 -9.22 8.61
C HIS A 180 18.68 -9.94 9.86
N GLN A 181 17.51 -10.58 9.82
CA GLN A 181 17.02 -11.37 10.96
C GLN A 181 17.89 -12.59 11.21
N ARG A 182 18.29 -13.31 10.17
CA ARG A 182 19.17 -14.48 10.30
C ARG A 182 20.54 -14.11 10.87
N ILE A 183 21.21 -13.12 10.26
CA ILE A 183 22.52 -12.64 10.70
C ILE A 183 22.43 -12.03 12.10
N GLY A 184 21.37 -11.24 12.38
CA GLY A 184 21.13 -10.62 13.67
C GLY A 184 21.09 -11.62 14.83
N THR A 185 20.51 -12.79 14.60
CA THR A 185 20.50 -13.87 15.62
C THR A 185 21.93 -14.32 15.96
N TYR A 186 22.78 -14.54 14.96
CA TYR A 186 24.19 -14.91 15.20
C TYR A 186 24.98 -13.78 15.89
N VAL A 187 24.73 -12.53 15.51
CA VAL A 187 25.35 -11.37 16.16
C VAL A 187 24.95 -11.29 17.64
N LEU A 188 23.67 -11.48 17.96
CA LEU A 188 23.19 -11.48 19.35
C LEU A 188 23.82 -12.62 20.17
N LEU A 189 23.93 -13.84 19.63
CA LEU A 189 24.60 -14.96 20.28
C LEU A 189 26.07 -14.67 20.51
N TYR A 190 26.75 -14.11 19.51
CA TYR A 190 28.16 -13.71 19.66
C TYR A 190 28.33 -12.64 20.73
N LEU A 191 27.50 -11.61 20.78
CA LEU A 191 27.56 -10.56 21.78
C LEU A 191 27.25 -11.08 23.18
N ALA A 192 26.27 -11.98 23.31
CA ALA A 192 25.98 -12.62 24.62
C ALA A 192 27.17 -13.46 25.12
N PHE A 193 27.79 -14.25 24.25
CA PHE A 193 29.01 -15.01 24.58
C PHE A 193 30.14 -14.05 24.96
N PHE A 194 30.42 -13.03 24.16
CA PHE A 194 31.48 -12.05 24.45
C PHE A 194 31.25 -11.32 25.77
N PHE A 195 30.01 -10.99 26.09
CA PHE A 195 29.66 -10.33 27.36
C PHE A 195 30.08 -11.15 28.57
N VAL A 196 29.96 -12.49 28.55
CA VAL A 196 30.36 -13.37 29.63
C VAL A 196 31.88 -13.29 29.89
N PHE A 197 32.70 -13.06 28.86
CA PHE A 197 34.15 -12.93 29.00
C PHE A 197 34.62 -11.50 29.30
N ALA A 198 33.82 -10.51 28.99
CA ALA A 198 34.14 -9.10 29.22
C ALA A 198 33.71 -8.60 30.60
N TYR A 199 32.78 -9.29 31.26
CA TYR A 199 32.29 -9.00 32.61
C TYR A 199 33.00 -9.85 33.64
#